data_04f7c4649fe2121d2f03aa7acb1d33d6
#
_entry.id   04f7c4649fe2121d2f03aa7acb1d33d6
#
_cell.length_a   1.000
_cell.length_b   1.000
_cell.length_c   1.000
_cell.angle_alpha   90.00
_cell.angle_beta   90.00
_cell.angle_gamma   90.00
#
_symmetry.space_group_name_H-M   'P 1'
#
loop_
_entity.id
_entity.type
_entity.pdbx_description
1 polymer ?
#
loop_
_entity_poly.entity_id
_entity_poly.type
_entity_poly.pdbx_seq_one_letter_code
_entity_poly.pdbx_strand_id
1 'polypeptide(L)'
;DTNGNELALLTATSSAVNEFTIANAATGAGPTISSTGDDSNIDINITPKGTGDVVLAGDTVKVGDSGAAATLTSNGAGTLTVTTGGATDLVLSTNSGTNSGTVTITDGANADMTVAPNGYGRFTIDGQGKIESLAEKITVEATAATGTKTFDVLTQAALYYTSNASGNWTLNVRGDGSTALNTIMDTGEAVTIVHLVTNGSSAYYNNAFQIDGSSVTPEWQGGSAPTAGNASSVDVYTYTIIKTGDAAFTALAAQTQFA
;
A
#
# COMPACT_ATOMS: atom_id res chain seq x y z
N ASP A 1 -3.59 53.93 13.14
CA ASP A 1 -3.13 54.17 11.79
C ASP A 1 -3.56 55.57 11.29
N THR A 2 -3.23 55.92 10.08
CA THR A 2 -3.59 57.21 9.48
C THR A 2 -5.09 57.43 9.28
N ASN A 3 -5.93 56.39 9.43
CA ASN A 3 -7.39 56.42 9.27
C ASN A 3 -8.12 56.31 10.62
N GLY A 4 -7.41 56.37 11.75
CA GLY A 4 -7.99 56.27 13.08
C GLY A 4 -8.41 54.87 13.55
N ASN A 5 -7.91 53.79 12.87
CA ASN A 5 -8.12 52.42 13.29
C ASN A 5 -6.89 51.93 14.07
N GLU A 6 -7.11 51.08 15.06
CA GLU A 6 -6.03 50.48 15.86
C GLU A 6 -5.25 49.47 15.03
N LEU A 7 -3.94 49.45 15.17
CA LEU A 7 -3.06 48.43 14.63
C LEU A 7 -3.09 47.17 15.49
N ALA A 8 -3.23 47.34 16.80
CA ALA A 8 -3.40 46.27 17.77
C ALA A 8 -4.12 46.80 19.01
N LEU A 9 -5.03 46.05 19.56
CA LEU A 9 -5.68 46.35 20.82
C LEU A 9 -5.21 45.32 21.88
N LEU A 10 -4.51 45.81 22.91
CA LEU A 10 -4.09 45.01 24.04
C LEU A 10 -5.01 45.31 25.22
N THR A 11 -5.79 44.29 25.66
CA THR A 11 -6.69 44.41 26.77
C THR A 11 -6.19 43.60 27.94
N ALA A 12 -6.29 44.16 29.16
CA ALA A 12 -5.95 43.48 30.39
C ALA A 12 -7.16 42.79 31.00
N THR A 13 -6.98 41.55 31.51
CA THR A 13 -7.95 40.86 32.30
C THR A 13 -7.62 41.00 33.77
N SER A 14 -8.60 41.30 34.61
CA SER A 14 -8.38 41.39 36.07
C SER A 14 -7.85 40.07 36.63
N SER A 15 -6.79 40.14 37.44
CA SER A 15 -6.14 39.00 38.08
C SER A 15 -5.53 38.00 37.04
N ALA A 16 -5.15 38.49 35.88
CA ALA A 16 -4.43 37.63 34.90
C ALA A 16 -3.07 37.19 35.47
N VAL A 17 -2.72 35.94 35.25
CA VAL A 17 -1.46 35.31 35.66
C VAL A 17 -0.71 34.73 34.46
N ASN A 18 -1.37 34.72 33.29
CA ASN A 18 -0.82 34.21 32.05
C ASN A 18 -0.74 35.31 30.98
N GLU A 19 0.31 35.36 30.24
CA GLU A 19 0.53 36.43 29.26
C GLU A 19 1.01 35.85 27.91
N PHE A 20 0.99 36.67 26.91
CA PHE A 20 1.47 36.44 25.58
C PHE A 20 2.84 37.11 25.39
N THR A 21 3.88 36.32 25.09
CA THR A 21 5.23 36.83 24.89
C THR A 21 5.58 36.85 23.40
N ILE A 22 6.10 38.00 22.93
CA ILE A 22 6.73 38.14 21.61
C ILE A 22 8.21 38.43 21.83
N ALA A 23 9.09 37.58 21.35
CA ALA A 23 10.52 37.74 21.48
C ALA A 23 11.23 37.74 20.14
N ASN A 24 12.21 38.64 19.96
CA ASN A 24 13.15 38.61 18.86
C ASN A 24 14.22 37.53 19.03
N ALA A 25 15.04 37.32 18.01
CA ALA A 25 16.09 36.30 18.04
C ALA A 25 17.41 36.82 17.50
N ALA A 26 18.53 36.22 17.90
CA ALA A 26 19.85 36.45 17.32
C ALA A 26 19.95 35.79 15.93
N THR A 27 21.04 36.13 15.20
CA THR A 27 21.35 35.50 13.90
C THR A 27 21.33 33.98 13.96
N GLY A 28 20.58 33.35 13.07
CA GLY A 28 20.45 31.89 13.00
C GLY A 28 19.33 31.28 13.84
N ALA A 29 18.60 32.09 14.63
CA ALA A 29 17.40 31.67 15.37
C ALA A 29 16.16 32.46 14.87
N GLY A 30 14.96 31.90 15.09
CA GLY A 30 13.69 32.55 14.74
C GLY A 30 13.07 33.32 15.90
N PRO A 31 12.42 34.47 15.67
CA PRO A 31 11.59 35.10 16.69
C PRO A 31 10.44 34.20 17.10
N THR A 32 9.94 34.38 18.31
CA THR A 32 8.90 33.50 18.88
C THR A 32 7.67 34.29 19.29
N ILE A 33 6.55 33.62 19.22
CA ILE A 33 5.27 33.96 19.84
C ILE A 33 4.92 32.83 20.78
N SER A 34 4.81 33.10 22.09
CA SER A 34 4.59 32.07 23.10
C SER A 34 3.62 32.52 24.19
N SER A 35 3.00 31.59 24.87
CA SER A 35 2.33 31.81 26.16
C SER A 35 3.31 31.61 27.30
N THR A 36 3.25 32.47 28.33
CA THR A 36 4.02 32.38 29.56
C THR A 36 3.10 32.73 30.74
N GLY A 37 3.47 32.35 31.97
CA GLY A 37 2.68 32.64 33.16
C GLY A 37 2.86 31.64 34.27
N ASP A 38 2.00 31.72 35.27
CA ASP A 38 2.06 30.90 36.48
C ASP A 38 1.42 29.51 36.33
N ASP A 39 0.51 29.31 35.35
CA ASP A 39 -0.11 28.02 35.10
C ASP A 39 0.84 27.06 34.37
N SER A 40 0.73 25.75 34.68
CA SER A 40 1.57 24.72 34.13
C SER A 40 1.31 24.44 32.64
N ASN A 41 0.08 24.69 32.15
CA ASN A 41 -0.36 24.48 30.76
C ASN A 41 -1.16 25.68 30.30
N ILE A 42 -0.69 26.35 29.24
CA ILE A 42 -1.28 27.58 28.74
C ILE A 42 -1.38 27.46 27.22
N ASP A 43 -2.62 27.51 26.70
CA ASP A 43 -2.88 27.44 25.26
C ASP A 43 -2.64 28.81 24.59
N ILE A 44 -2.26 28.78 23.30
CA ILE A 44 -2.31 29.94 22.41
C ILE A 44 -3.56 29.80 21.55
N ASN A 45 -4.55 30.68 21.75
CA ASN A 45 -5.77 30.71 20.97
C ASN A 45 -5.69 31.76 19.86
N ILE A 46 -5.76 31.32 18.61
CA ILE A 46 -5.80 32.19 17.43
C ILE A 46 -7.19 32.08 16.81
N THR A 47 -8.01 33.11 16.93
CA THR A 47 -9.42 33.07 16.51
C THR A 47 -9.70 34.18 15.49
N PRO A 48 -9.90 33.87 14.22
CA PRO A 48 -10.34 34.81 13.22
C PRO A 48 -11.77 35.36 13.52
N LYS A 49 -12.10 36.52 13.04
CA LYS A 49 -13.43 37.08 13.14
C LYS A 49 -14.34 36.56 12.01
N GLY A 50 -15.54 36.13 12.37
CA GLY A 50 -16.57 35.68 11.41
C GLY A 50 -16.13 34.45 10.61
N THR A 51 -16.12 34.56 9.29
CA THR A 51 -15.71 33.49 8.37
C THR A 51 -14.25 33.62 7.91
N GLY A 52 -13.42 34.42 8.61
CA GLY A 52 -12.01 34.56 8.28
C GLY A 52 -11.19 33.32 8.58
N ASP A 53 -10.02 33.19 7.94
CA ASP A 53 -9.10 32.06 8.06
C ASP A 53 -7.85 32.41 8.88
N VAL A 54 -7.18 31.41 9.44
CA VAL A 54 -5.78 31.49 9.86
C VAL A 54 -4.91 31.03 8.71
N VAL A 55 -4.15 31.96 8.09
CA VAL A 55 -3.27 31.63 6.95
C VAL A 55 -1.83 31.50 7.46
N LEU A 56 -1.23 30.32 7.31
CA LEU A 56 0.16 30.05 7.61
C LEU A 56 0.93 29.94 6.29
N ALA A 57 1.55 31.03 5.85
CA ALA A 57 2.23 31.13 4.57
C ALA A 57 3.70 30.75 4.68
N GLY A 58 3.98 29.50 4.96
CA GLY A 58 5.34 28.94 5.02
C GLY A 58 5.46 27.70 4.15
N ASP A 59 6.66 27.40 3.66
CA ASP A 59 6.92 26.19 2.85
C ASP A 59 6.67 24.90 3.65
N THR A 60 6.84 24.97 4.99
CA THR A 60 6.59 23.83 5.89
C THR A 60 5.95 24.31 7.18
N VAL A 61 4.81 23.72 7.56
CA VAL A 61 4.18 23.88 8.86
C VAL A 61 4.51 22.65 9.70
N LYS A 62 5.24 22.83 10.82
CA LYS A 62 5.54 21.78 11.78
C LYS A 62 4.51 21.79 12.89
N VAL A 63 3.86 20.66 13.16
CA VAL A 63 2.90 20.47 14.24
C VAL A 63 3.51 19.57 15.32
N GLY A 64 3.43 20.01 16.57
CA GLY A 64 3.99 19.31 17.72
C GLY A 64 5.42 19.73 18.06
N ASP A 65 5.94 19.19 19.15
CA ASP A 65 7.30 19.39 19.61
C ASP A 65 8.20 18.16 19.31
N SER A 66 9.49 18.32 19.58
CA SER A 66 10.46 17.22 19.41
C SER A 66 10.37 16.23 20.56
N GLY A 67 9.69 15.09 20.36
CA GLY A 67 9.66 13.97 21.29
C GLY A 67 8.30 13.68 21.92
N ALA A 68 7.26 14.45 21.58
CA ALA A 68 5.89 14.16 21.97
C ALA A 68 5.01 13.87 20.74
N ALA A 69 3.91 13.15 20.95
CA ALA A 69 2.92 12.92 19.90
C ALA A 69 2.20 14.23 19.55
N ALA A 70 2.09 14.50 18.24
CA ALA A 70 1.29 15.61 17.72
C ALA A 70 -0.05 15.12 17.19
N THR A 71 -1.11 15.89 17.42
CA THR A 71 -2.45 15.57 16.94
C THR A 71 -2.99 16.75 16.14
N LEU A 72 -3.54 16.48 14.96
CA LEU A 72 -4.31 17.42 14.15
C LEU A 72 -5.77 16.96 14.20
N THR A 73 -6.65 17.75 14.80
CA THR A 73 -8.07 17.41 14.96
C THR A 73 -8.97 18.62 14.73
N SER A 74 -10.23 18.36 14.37
CA SER A 74 -11.26 19.41 14.38
C SER A 74 -11.65 19.75 15.83
N ASN A 75 -11.99 21.01 16.08
CA ASN A 75 -12.55 21.44 17.36
C ASN A 75 -14.07 21.23 17.32
N GLY A 76 -14.57 20.21 18.06
CA GLY A 76 -15.99 19.86 18.13
C GLY A 76 -16.39 18.81 17.07
N ALA A 77 -17.67 18.82 16.65
CA ALA A 77 -18.28 17.80 15.79
C ALA A 77 -18.09 18.05 14.28
N GLY A 78 -17.27 19.01 13.88
CA GLY A 78 -17.02 19.33 12.47
C GLY A 78 -16.05 18.35 11.82
N THR A 79 -16.13 18.20 10.50
CA THR A 79 -15.19 17.40 9.70
C THR A 79 -13.83 18.10 9.61
N LEU A 80 -12.74 17.36 9.81
CA LEU A 80 -11.41 17.81 9.43
C LEU A 80 -11.18 17.45 7.94
N THR A 81 -11.01 18.47 7.12
CA THR A 81 -10.69 18.28 5.70
C THR A 81 -9.21 18.58 5.46
N VAL A 82 -8.49 17.66 4.82
CA VAL A 82 -7.12 17.88 4.36
C VAL A 82 -7.13 17.81 2.84
N THR A 83 -6.72 18.88 2.16
CA THR A 83 -6.76 18.96 0.71
C THR A 83 -5.57 19.74 0.19
N THR A 84 -5.19 19.54 -1.06
CA THR A 84 -4.21 20.36 -1.78
C THR A 84 -4.92 21.51 -2.48
N GLY A 85 -4.26 22.65 -2.62
CA GLY A 85 -4.84 23.87 -3.21
C GLY A 85 -4.64 24.03 -4.72
N GLY A 86 -4.21 22.98 -5.42
CA GLY A 86 -3.91 23.03 -6.86
C GLY A 86 -3.88 21.63 -7.48
N ALA A 87 -3.43 21.55 -8.74
CA ALA A 87 -3.23 20.28 -9.46
C ALA A 87 -2.02 19.53 -8.92
N THR A 88 -2.11 19.05 -7.67
CA THR A 88 -1.04 18.34 -6.95
C THR A 88 -1.60 17.24 -6.07
N ASP A 89 -0.84 16.18 -5.90
CA ASP A 89 -1.23 15.02 -5.10
C ASP A 89 -1.23 15.30 -3.59
N LEU A 90 -2.09 14.61 -2.84
CA LEU A 90 -1.99 14.50 -1.39
C LEU A 90 -1.24 13.20 -1.06
N VAL A 91 -0.09 13.32 -0.41
CA VAL A 91 0.75 12.16 -0.02
C VAL A 91 0.85 12.09 1.50
N LEU A 92 0.51 10.92 2.06
CA LEU A 92 0.72 10.60 3.48
C LEU A 92 1.86 9.57 3.56
N SER A 93 2.90 9.89 4.33
CA SER A 93 4.06 9.02 4.53
C SER A 93 4.64 9.19 5.93
N THR A 94 5.51 8.26 6.33
CA THR A 94 6.26 8.33 7.59
C THR A 94 7.76 8.54 7.32
N ASN A 95 8.54 8.90 8.34
CA ASN A 95 9.99 8.99 8.28
C ASN A 95 10.52 9.78 7.06
N SER A 96 9.85 10.88 6.71
CA SER A 96 10.19 11.73 5.55
C SER A 96 10.30 10.91 4.23
N GLY A 97 9.49 9.87 4.09
CA GLY A 97 9.47 8.99 2.92
C GLY A 97 10.57 7.92 2.89
N THR A 98 11.49 7.88 3.88
CA THR A 98 12.55 6.87 3.93
C THR A 98 12.02 5.56 4.52
N ASN A 99 12.11 4.44 3.79
CA ASN A 99 11.57 3.12 4.18
C ASN A 99 10.11 3.19 4.64
N SER A 100 9.31 4.03 3.98
CA SER A 100 7.92 4.30 4.32
C SER A 100 7.00 3.77 3.23
N GLY A 101 5.92 3.12 3.60
CA GLY A 101 4.76 2.99 2.73
C GLY A 101 4.08 4.36 2.56
N THR A 102 3.30 4.51 1.50
CA THR A 102 2.57 5.76 1.20
C THR A 102 1.11 5.50 0.94
N VAL A 103 0.28 6.49 1.26
CA VAL A 103 -1.07 6.63 0.71
C VAL A 103 -1.04 7.89 -0.14
N THR A 104 -1.31 7.76 -1.43
CA THR A 104 -1.31 8.88 -2.39
C THR A 104 -2.70 9.01 -2.98
N ILE A 105 -3.25 10.20 -2.94
CA ILE A 105 -4.47 10.58 -3.66
C ILE A 105 -4.01 11.46 -4.82
N THR A 106 -4.03 10.91 -6.02
CA THR A 106 -3.51 11.58 -7.23
C THR A 106 -4.53 12.58 -7.72
N ASP A 107 -4.09 13.81 -8.03
CA ASP A 107 -4.94 14.82 -8.68
C ASP A 107 -5.20 14.46 -10.14
N GLY A 108 -6.43 14.64 -10.62
CA GLY A 108 -6.83 14.43 -12.00
C GLY A 108 -8.19 13.74 -12.16
N ALA A 109 -8.77 13.88 -13.34
CA ALA A 109 -10.00 13.17 -13.68
C ALA A 109 -9.72 11.66 -13.84
N ASN A 110 -10.44 10.81 -13.10
CA ASN A 110 -10.25 9.36 -13.05
C ASN A 110 -8.86 8.91 -12.55
N ALA A 111 -8.21 9.74 -11.74
CA ALA A 111 -6.93 9.40 -11.13
C ALA A 111 -7.09 8.41 -9.96
N ASP A 112 -6.03 7.66 -9.69
CA ASP A 112 -6.04 6.59 -8.70
C ASP A 112 -5.80 7.10 -7.27
N MET A 113 -6.33 6.37 -6.29
CA MET A 113 -5.83 6.38 -4.92
C MET A 113 -4.94 5.15 -4.72
N THR A 114 -3.65 5.38 -4.44
CA THR A 114 -2.66 4.32 -4.29
C THR A 114 -2.29 4.12 -2.83
N VAL A 115 -2.35 2.88 -2.35
CA VAL A 115 -1.75 2.44 -1.10
C VAL A 115 -0.56 1.56 -1.44
N ALA A 116 0.65 2.06 -1.24
CA ALA A 116 1.89 1.39 -1.60
C ALA A 116 2.71 1.06 -0.34
N PRO A 117 2.71 -0.20 0.13
CA PRO A 117 3.61 -0.64 1.19
C PRO A 117 5.09 -0.53 0.76
N ASN A 118 5.99 -0.43 1.72
CA ASN A 118 7.43 -0.44 1.44
C ASN A 118 7.93 -1.87 1.21
N GLY A 119 8.76 -2.06 0.19
CA GLY A 119 9.32 -3.36 -0.18
C GLY A 119 8.24 -4.39 -0.46
N TYR A 120 8.31 -5.55 0.18
CA TYR A 120 7.28 -6.60 0.13
C TYR A 120 6.31 -6.54 1.32
N GLY A 121 6.17 -5.37 1.94
CA GLY A 121 5.10 -5.10 2.91
C GLY A 121 3.71 -5.30 2.30
N ARG A 122 2.71 -5.49 3.14
CA ARG A 122 1.33 -5.81 2.72
C ARG A 122 0.36 -4.73 3.16
N PHE A 123 -0.71 -4.56 2.39
CA PHE A 123 -1.91 -3.88 2.86
C PHE A 123 -2.77 -4.90 3.62
N THR A 124 -2.88 -4.75 4.94
CA THR A 124 -3.63 -5.66 5.81
C THR A 124 -4.96 -5.02 6.21
N ILE A 125 -6.06 -5.76 6.01
CA ILE A 125 -7.38 -5.41 6.55
C ILE A 125 -7.61 -6.29 7.78
N ASP A 126 -7.58 -5.69 8.97
CA ASP A 126 -7.89 -6.38 10.21
C ASP A 126 -9.41 -6.27 10.48
N GLY A 127 -10.13 -7.31 10.11
CA GLY A 127 -11.59 -7.37 10.17
C GLY A 127 -12.21 -7.75 8.82
N GLN A 128 -13.48 -7.38 8.64
CA GLN A 128 -14.21 -7.66 7.39
C GLN A 128 -13.99 -6.54 6.36
N GLY A 129 -13.56 -6.91 5.15
CA GLY A 129 -13.50 -6.03 3.98
C GLY A 129 -14.65 -6.31 3.02
N LYS A 130 -15.29 -5.26 2.45
CA LYS A 130 -16.20 -5.39 1.32
C LYS A 130 -15.59 -4.72 0.10
N ILE A 131 -15.32 -5.52 -0.94
CA ILE A 131 -14.82 -5.05 -2.23
C ILE A 131 -15.87 -5.40 -3.28
N GLU A 132 -16.41 -4.41 -4.00
CA GLU A 132 -17.46 -4.64 -4.99
C GLU A 132 -16.90 -5.22 -6.30
N SER A 133 -15.68 -4.83 -6.67
CA SER A 133 -14.97 -5.36 -7.84
C SER A 133 -13.48 -5.28 -7.62
N LEU A 134 -12.76 -6.36 -7.91
CA LEU A 134 -11.30 -6.41 -7.86
C LEU A 134 -10.77 -6.88 -9.21
N ALA A 135 -9.92 -6.05 -9.83
CA ALA A 135 -9.17 -6.45 -11.02
C ALA A 135 -7.82 -7.02 -10.59
N GLU A 136 -7.58 -8.28 -10.90
CA GLU A 136 -6.31 -8.94 -10.65
C GLU A 136 -5.33 -8.69 -11.81
N LYS A 137 -4.05 -8.52 -11.48
CA LYS A 137 -3.01 -8.36 -12.50
C LYS A 137 -2.67 -9.69 -13.13
N ILE A 138 -2.80 -9.77 -14.46
CA ILE A 138 -2.37 -10.92 -15.26
C ILE A 138 -1.12 -10.53 -16.05
N THR A 139 -0.08 -11.37 -15.99
CA THR A 139 1.04 -11.30 -16.95
C THR A 139 0.70 -12.15 -18.16
N VAL A 140 0.75 -11.55 -19.36
CA VAL A 140 0.49 -12.21 -20.65
C VAL A 140 1.80 -12.39 -21.36
N GLU A 141 2.19 -13.64 -21.61
CA GLU A 141 3.43 -14.04 -22.25
C GLU A 141 3.17 -14.55 -23.68
N ALA A 142 3.85 -13.95 -24.66
CA ALA A 142 3.76 -14.36 -26.05
C ALA A 142 4.76 -15.50 -26.42
N THR A 143 5.42 -16.09 -25.43
CA THR A 143 6.34 -17.21 -25.61
C THR A 143 5.65 -18.55 -25.34
N ALA A 144 6.21 -19.65 -25.81
CA ALA A 144 5.69 -20.99 -25.54
C ALA A 144 6.01 -21.45 -24.11
N ALA A 145 5.06 -22.11 -23.45
CA ALA A 145 5.34 -22.82 -22.22
C ALA A 145 6.20 -24.06 -22.51
N THR A 146 7.35 -24.18 -21.85
CA THR A 146 8.28 -25.35 -21.90
C THR A 146 9.37 -25.17 -20.84
N GLY A 147 10.02 -26.21 -20.40
CA GLY A 147 11.07 -26.17 -19.37
C GLY A 147 10.55 -25.62 -18.05
N THR A 148 11.33 -24.83 -17.32
CA THR A 148 10.88 -24.22 -16.07
C THR A 148 10.30 -22.83 -16.32
N LYS A 149 9.06 -22.62 -15.90
CA LYS A 149 8.36 -21.35 -15.90
C LYS A 149 8.25 -20.82 -14.50
N THR A 150 8.52 -19.55 -14.30
CA THR A 150 8.44 -18.91 -12.98
C THR A 150 7.14 -18.13 -12.83
N PHE A 151 6.55 -18.23 -11.65
CA PHE A 151 5.40 -17.44 -11.24
C PHE A 151 5.81 -16.57 -10.06
N ASP A 152 5.87 -15.25 -10.28
CA ASP A 152 6.31 -14.25 -9.31
C ASP A 152 5.08 -13.62 -8.64
N VAL A 153 4.69 -14.10 -7.43
CA VAL A 153 3.44 -13.68 -6.75
C VAL A 153 3.44 -12.20 -6.32
N LEU A 154 4.61 -11.56 -6.20
CA LEU A 154 4.70 -10.13 -5.90
C LEU A 154 4.35 -9.25 -7.11
N THR A 155 4.26 -9.81 -8.30
CA THR A 155 4.06 -9.03 -9.52
C THR A 155 2.77 -9.36 -10.26
N GLN A 156 2.12 -10.49 -9.96
CA GLN A 156 0.94 -10.97 -10.68
C GLN A 156 0.11 -11.94 -9.86
N ALA A 157 -1.19 -12.01 -10.13
CA ALA A 157 -2.12 -13.01 -9.62
C ALA A 157 -2.35 -14.16 -10.62
N ALA A 158 -2.16 -13.88 -11.92
CA ALA A 158 -2.28 -14.87 -12.98
C ALA A 158 -1.17 -14.73 -14.02
N LEU A 159 -0.83 -15.85 -14.68
CA LEU A 159 0.18 -15.92 -15.74
C LEU A 159 -0.39 -16.67 -16.93
N TYR A 160 -0.42 -16.05 -18.10
CA TYR A 160 -1.00 -16.61 -19.31
C TYR A 160 0.01 -16.68 -20.46
N TYR A 161 0.32 -17.91 -20.91
CA TYR A 161 1.09 -18.19 -22.10
C TYR A 161 0.18 -18.30 -23.30
N THR A 162 0.21 -17.32 -24.21
CA THR A 162 -0.69 -17.22 -25.39
C THR A 162 -0.18 -17.99 -26.61
N SER A 163 1.12 -18.29 -26.69
CA SER A 163 1.68 -19.15 -27.74
C SER A 163 1.53 -20.63 -27.35
N ASN A 164 1.36 -21.48 -28.37
CA ASN A 164 1.25 -22.92 -28.18
C ASN A 164 2.44 -23.47 -27.41
N ALA A 165 2.17 -24.21 -26.36
CA ALA A 165 3.20 -24.92 -25.60
C ALA A 165 4.06 -25.78 -26.54
N SER A 166 5.35 -25.87 -26.28
CA SER A 166 6.29 -26.64 -27.08
C SER A 166 6.92 -27.82 -26.35
N GLY A 167 6.51 -28.04 -25.10
CA GLY A 167 6.92 -29.18 -24.25
C GLY A 167 6.20 -29.12 -22.91
N ASN A 168 6.23 -30.20 -22.14
CA ASN A 168 5.81 -30.16 -20.76
C ASN A 168 6.69 -29.20 -19.95
N TRP A 169 6.15 -28.64 -18.87
CA TRP A 169 6.86 -27.64 -18.08
C TRP A 169 6.74 -27.88 -16.57
N THR A 170 7.75 -27.37 -15.88
CA THR A 170 7.75 -27.20 -14.44
C THR A 170 7.23 -25.80 -14.14
N LEU A 171 6.27 -25.64 -13.23
CA LEU A 171 5.90 -24.32 -12.67
C LEU A 171 6.64 -24.12 -11.36
N ASN A 172 7.49 -23.08 -11.28
CA ASN A 172 8.18 -22.67 -10.06
C ASN A 172 7.58 -21.39 -9.52
N VAL A 173 6.95 -21.46 -8.35
CA VAL A 173 6.31 -20.32 -7.68
C VAL A 173 7.27 -19.74 -6.65
N ARG A 174 7.42 -18.41 -6.65
CA ARG A 174 8.31 -17.68 -5.74
C ARG A 174 7.75 -16.28 -5.45
N GLY A 175 8.36 -15.52 -4.55
CA GLY A 175 8.03 -14.10 -4.36
C GLY A 175 8.31 -13.30 -5.62
N ASP A 176 9.59 -13.24 -6.03
CA ASP A 176 10.07 -12.68 -7.29
C ASP A 176 11.48 -13.23 -7.62
N GLY A 177 12.22 -12.57 -8.55
CA GLY A 177 13.57 -13.00 -8.94
C GLY A 177 14.61 -12.97 -7.82
N SER A 178 14.35 -12.26 -6.74
CA SER A 178 15.27 -12.06 -5.60
C SER A 178 14.67 -12.46 -4.25
N THR A 179 13.37 -12.71 -4.19
CA THR A 179 12.62 -12.92 -2.96
C THR A 179 11.90 -14.27 -2.99
N ALA A 180 12.15 -15.11 -2.00
CA ALA A 180 11.49 -16.40 -1.86
C ALA A 180 10.02 -16.23 -1.42
N LEU A 181 9.13 -17.14 -1.85
CA LEU A 181 7.76 -17.24 -1.32
C LEU A 181 7.78 -17.47 0.19
N ASN A 182 8.74 -18.28 0.67
CA ASN A 182 8.95 -18.54 2.09
C ASN A 182 9.19 -17.27 2.91
N THR A 183 9.80 -16.24 2.32
CA THR A 183 10.08 -14.97 3.00
C THR A 183 8.84 -14.07 3.15
N ILE A 184 7.93 -14.12 2.17
CA ILE A 184 6.80 -13.19 2.11
C ILE A 184 5.49 -13.73 2.68
N MET A 185 5.41 -15.04 2.92
CA MET A 185 4.25 -15.67 3.56
C MET A 185 4.58 -16.02 5.01
N ASP A 186 3.61 -15.86 5.90
CA ASP A 186 3.66 -16.37 7.27
C ASP A 186 3.04 -17.77 7.35
N THR A 187 3.46 -18.57 8.35
CA THR A 187 2.85 -19.88 8.61
C THR A 187 1.35 -19.70 8.90
N GLY A 188 0.51 -20.46 8.21
CA GLY A 188 -0.95 -20.38 8.29
C GLY A 188 -1.56 -19.48 7.20
N GLU A 189 -0.76 -18.86 6.34
CA GLU A 189 -1.27 -18.11 5.18
C GLU A 189 -1.41 -18.97 3.94
N ALA A 190 -2.30 -18.55 3.05
CA ALA A 190 -2.50 -19.16 1.74
C ALA A 190 -2.52 -18.10 0.64
N VAL A 191 -1.99 -18.45 -0.53
CA VAL A 191 -2.12 -17.70 -1.77
C VAL A 191 -2.69 -18.59 -2.85
N THR A 192 -3.63 -18.06 -3.65
CA THR A 192 -4.16 -18.74 -4.82
C THR A 192 -3.64 -18.07 -6.08
N ILE A 193 -3.12 -18.88 -7.00
CA ILE A 193 -2.59 -18.42 -8.30
C ILE A 193 -3.28 -19.14 -9.45
N VAL A 194 -3.30 -18.49 -10.61
CA VAL A 194 -3.87 -19.04 -11.84
C VAL A 194 -2.81 -19.05 -12.95
N HIS A 195 -2.58 -20.20 -13.55
CA HIS A 195 -1.65 -20.38 -14.65
C HIS A 195 -2.37 -20.91 -15.89
N LEU A 196 -2.40 -20.11 -16.96
CA LEU A 196 -3.08 -20.43 -18.20
C LEU A 196 -2.06 -20.72 -19.29
N VAL A 197 -2.29 -21.78 -20.06
CA VAL A 197 -1.39 -22.18 -21.16
C VAL A 197 -2.20 -22.57 -22.38
N THR A 198 -1.85 -21.97 -23.52
CA THR A 198 -2.39 -22.36 -24.83
C THR A 198 -1.64 -23.58 -25.34
N ASN A 199 -2.35 -24.59 -25.78
CA ASN A 199 -1.83 -25.77 -26.46
C ASN A 199 -2.17 -25.74 -27.95
N GLY A 200 -1.23 -26.20 -28.79
CA GLY A 200 -1.46 -26.52 -30.19
C GLY A 200 -2.00 -27.94 -30.38
N SER A 201 -1.64 -28.58 -31.49
CA SER A 201 -2.05 -29.96 -31.77
C SER A 201 -1.48 -30.99 -30.80
N SER A 202 -0.40 -30.64 -30.07
CA SER A 202 0.18 -31.49 -29.01
C SER A 202 -0.31 -31.03 -27.66
N ALA A 203 -0.81 -31.96 -26.84
CA ALA A 203 -1.42 -31.72 -25.54
C ALA A 203 -0.37 -31.73 -24.42
N TYR A 204 0.50 -30.71 -24.38
CA TYR A 204 1.47 -30.55 -23.29
C TYR A 204 0.78 -30.10 -22.00
N TYR A 205 1.42 -30.34 -20.84
CA TYR A 205 0.83 -30.07 -19.54
C TYR A 205 1.90 -29.72 -18.49
N ASN A 206 1.46 -29.13 -17.37
CA ASN A 206 2.31 -28.94 -16.21
C ASN A 206 2.59 -30.29 -15.56
N ASN A 207 3.81 -30.79 -15.69
CA ASN A 207 4.20 -32.12 -15.19
C ASN A 207 5.04 -32.09 -13.92
N ALA A 208 5.44 -30.89 -13.46
CA ALA A 208 6.17 -30.71 -12.21
C ALA A 208 5.86 -29.35 -11.58
N PHE A 209 5.91 -29.29 -10.26
CA PHE A 209 5.63 -28.10 -9.50
C PHE A 209 6.74 -27.86 -8.46
N GLN A 210 7.15 -26.63 -8.34
CA GLN A 210 8.19 -26.19 -7.41
C GLN A 210 7.75 -24.93 -6.66
N ILE A 211 8.24 -24.79 -5.44
CA ILE A 211 8.18 -23.55 -4.66
C ILE A 211 9.61 -23.19 -4.29
N ASP A 212 10.03 -21.96 -4.61
CA ASP A 212 11.38 -21.45 -4.37
C ASP A 212 12.48 -22.40 -4.92
N GLY A 213 12.22 -23.04 -6.06
CA GLY A 213 13.12 -24.00 -6.70
C GLY A 213 13.11 -25.41 -6.11
N SER A 214 12.41 -25.63 -4.99
CA SER A 214 12.27 -26.94 -4.35
C SER A 214 11.03 -27.66 -4.85
N SER A 215 11.14 -28.95 -5.18
CA SER A 215 10.02 -29.76 -5.66
C SER A 215 8.96 -29.94 -4.57
N VAL A 216 7.71 -29.68 -4.92
CA VAL A 216 6.53 -29.92 -4.11
C VAL A 216 5.56 -30.78 -4.90
N THR A 217 4.98 -31.81 -4.28
CA THR A 217 3.93 -32.63 -4.90
C THR A 217 2.58 -32.03 -4.56
N PRO A 218 1.83 -31.44 -5.55
CA PRO A 218 0.49 -30.95 -5.27
C PRO A 218 -0.51 -32.07 -5.00
N GLU A 219 -1.47 -31.78 -4.14
CA GLU A 219 -2.68 -32.59 -3.97
C GLU A 219 -3.68 -32.21 -5.07
N TRP A 220 -3.88 -33.07 -6.03
CA TRP A 220 -4.72 -32.79 -7.18
C TRP A 220 -6.20 -33.07 -6.93
N GLN A 221 -7.05 -32.20 -7.44
CA GLN A 221 -8.49 -32.43 -7.46
C GLN A 221 -8.81 -33.77 -8.15
N GLY A 222 -9.63 -34.60 -7.51
CA GLY A 222 -9.93 -35.96 -7.99
C GLY A 222 -8.86 -36.99 -7.67
N GLY A 223 -7.80 -36.62 -6.94
CA GLY A 223 -6.79 -37.55 -6.40
C GLY A 223 -5.73 -38.03 -7.39
N SER A 224 -5.69 -37.49 -8.61
CA SER A 224 -4.70 -37.87 -9.63
C SER A 224 -4.14 -36.64 -10.35
N ALA A 225 -2.81 -36.59 -10.48
CA ALA A 225 -2.15 -35.57 -11.27
C ALA A 225 -2.53 -35.68 -12.77
N PRO A 226 -2.57 -34.55 -13.50
CA PRO A 226 -2.75 -34.56 -14.94
C PRO A 226 -1.68 -35.39 -15.65
N THR A 227 -2.09 -36.13 -16.67
CA THR A 227 -1.19 -36.90 -17.55
C THR A 227 -1.11 -36.32 -18.96
N ALA A 228 -1.97 -35.39 -19.29
CA ALA A 228 -2.01 -34.66 -20.56
C ALA A 228 -2.71 -33.31 -20.37
N GLY A 229 -2.45 -32.37 -21.28
CA GLY A 229 -3.26 -31.17 -21.50
C GLY A 229 -4.42 -31.46 -22.46
N ASN A 230 -5.04 -30.37 -22.96
CA ASN A 230 -6.07 -30.42 -23.97
C ASN A 230 -5.52 -29.82 -25.30
N ALA A 231 -5.53 -30.60 -26.36
CA ALA A 231 -5.00 -30.17 -27.67
C ALA A 231 -5.84 -29.05 -28.28
N SER A 232 -5.21 -28.09 -28.96
CA SER A 232 -5.83 -26.98 -29.68
C SER A 232 -6.77 -26.11 -28.81
N SER A 233 -6.41 -25.93 -27.53
CA SER A 233 -7.25 -25.23 -26.54
C SER A 233 -6.41 -24.53 -25.49
N VAL A 234 -7.05 -24.02 -24.44
CA VAL A 234 -6.38 -23.41 -23.28
C VAL A 234 -6.60 -24.28 -22.05
N ASP A 235 -5.53 -24.64 -21.39
CA ASP A 235 -5.58 -25.27 -20.07
C ASP A 235 -5.37 -24.23 -18.98
N VAL A 236 -6.17 -24.31 -17.93
CA VAL A 236 -6.06 -23.48 -16.74
C VAL A 236 -5.69 -24.33 -15.54
N TYR A 237 -4.60 -23.98 -14.90
CA TYR A 237 -4.12 -24.59 -13.67
C TYR A 237 -4.35 -23.61 -12.52
N THR A 238 -5.06 -24.03 -11.49
CA THR A 238 -5.24 -23.27 -10.25
C THR A 238 -4.48 -23.95 -9.13
N TYR A 239 -3.70 -23.20 -8.39
CA TYR A 239 -2.97 -23.68 -7.23
C TYR A 239 -3.32 -22.83 -6.01
N THR A 240 -3.78 -23.47 -4.93
CA THR A 240 -3.85 -22.84 -3.61
C THR A 240 -2.68 -23.36 -2.79
N ILE A 241 -1.75 -22.48 -2.45
CA ILE A 241 -0.50 -22.77 -1.75
C ILE A 241 -0.66 -22.30 -0.32
N ILE A 242 -0.52 -23.20 0.63
CA ILE A 242 -0.64 -22.95 2.07
C ILE A 242 0.75 -23.12 2.69
N LYS A 243 1.26 -22.11 3.39
CA LYS A 243 2.49 -22.24 4.16
C LYS A 243 2.19 -22.90 5.50
N THR A 244 2.74 -24.10 5.72
CA THR A 244 2.51 -24.91 6.92
C THR A 244 3.65 -24.83 7.94
N GLY A 245 4.81 -24.27 7.54
CA GLY A 245 5.99 -24.09 8.38
C GLY A 245 7.12 -23.40 7.62
N ASP A 246 8.29 -23.31 8.23
CA ASP A 246 9.46 -22.75 7.54
C ASP A 246 9.87 -23.65 6.37
N ALA A 247 9.89 -23.06 5.17
CA ALA A 247 10.10 -23.74 3.89
C ALA A 247 9.19 -24.95 3.65
N ALA A 248 8.05 -25.05 4.35
CA ALA A 248 7.08 -26.14 4.26
C ALA A 248 5.74 -25.63 3.70
N PHE A 249 5.27 -26.29 2.63
CA PHE A 249 4.07 -25.90 1.90
C PHE A 249 3.20 -27.09 1.56
N THR A 250 1.87 -26.89 1.61
CA THR A 250 0.88 -27.76 0.99
C THR A 250 0.31 -27.03 -0.23
N ALA A 251 0.29 -27.68 -1.38
CA ALA A 251 -0.27 -27.14 -2.61
C ALA A 251 -1.49 -27.97 -3.03
N LEU A 252 -2.66 -27.34 -3.11
CA LEU A 252 -3.87 -27.93 -3.67
C LEU A 252 -3.99 -27.47 -5.13
N ALA A 253 -4.21 -28.41 -6.06
CA ALA A 253 -4.16 -28.10 -7.50
C ALA A 253 -5.35 -28.64 -8.26
N ALA A 254 -5.76 -27.91 -9.29
CA ALA A 254 -6.74 -28.35 -10.27
C ALA A 254 -6.29 -27.98 -11.69
N GLN A 255 -6.64 -28.84 -12.67
CA GLN A 255 -6.56 -28.51 -14.10
C GLN A 255 -7.98 -28.44 -14.67
N THR A 256 -8.27 -27.34 -15.38
CA THR A 256 -9.50 -27.18 -16.13
C THR A 256 -9.14 -26.99 -17.60
N GLN A 257 -9.80 -27.74 -18.47
CA GLN A 257 -9.56 -27.75 -19.92
C GLN A 257 -10.68 -26.98 -20.62
N PHE A 258 -10.32 -25.93 -21.37
CA PHE A 258 -11.24 -25.13 -22.15
C PHE A 258 -11.02 -25.40 -23.63
N ALA A 259 -12.10 -25.71 -24.37
CA ALA A 259 -12.06 -25.99 -25.80
C ALA A 259 -12.76 -24.87 -26.58
#